data_bf52857b08f4e2093c98159b0e7c5232
#
_entry.id   bf52857b08f4e2093c98159b0e7c5232
#
_cell.length_a   1.000
_cell.length_b   1.000
_cell.length_c   1.000
_cell.angle_alpha   90.00
_cell.angle_beta   90.00
_cell.angle_gamma   90.00
#
_symmetry.space_group_name_H-M   'P 1'
#
loop_
_entity.id
_entity.type
_entity.pdbx_description
1 polymer ?
#
loop_
_entity_poly.entity_id
_entity_poly.type
_entity_poly.pdbx_seq_one_letter_code
_entity_poly.pdbx_strand_id
1 'polypeptide(L)'
;ATDLVGVYDYEDSIIDFKQSNRPKRREWIEDYCMQMAAYAMAHNQVYRTEITQGVILMCTPDNYFQKFQIKGKQFIEYQHKFLAKVDQYYNMVA
;
A
#
# COMPACT_ATOMS: atom_id res chain seq x y z
N ALA A 1 9.72 -1.33 8.95
CA ALA A 1 8.41 -1.91 8.68
C ALA A 1 8.55 -3.15 7.81
N THR A 2 7.82 -4.18 8.13
CA THR A 2 7.89 -5.44 7.42
C THR A 2 6.56 -5.64 6.70
N ASP A 3 6.62 -5.73 5.38
CA ASP A 3 5.44 -6.04 4.59
C ASP A 3 5.22 -7.55 4.60
N LEU A 4 3.98 -7.94 4.71
CA LEU A 4 3.59 -9.34 4.74
C LEU A 4 2.59 -9.59 3.61
N VAL A 5 2.83 -10.63 2.83
CA VAL A 5 1.86 -11.10 1.85
C VAL A 5 1.00 -12.17 2.52
N GLY A 6 -0.30 -11.98 2.49
CA GLY A 6 -1.22 -12.92 3.15
C GLY A 6 -2.63 -12.76 2.64
N VAL A 7 -3.58 -13.42 3.33
CA VAL A 7 -5.00 -13.33 3.00
C VAL A 7 -5.69 -12.47 4.07
N TYR A 8 -6.43 -11.48 3.62
CA TYR A 8 -7.23 -10.61 4.48
C TYR A 8 -8.60 -10.42 3.83
N ASP A 9 -9.67 -10.65 4.59
CA ASP A 9 -11.04 -10.61 4.07
C ASP A 9 -11.18 -11.43 2.78
N TYR A 10 -10.63 -12.65 2.78
CA TYR A 10 -10.71 -13.60 1.67
C TYR A 10 -10.02 -13.14 0.38
N GLU A 11 -9.16 -12.10 0.44
CA GLU A 11 -8.39 -11.64 -0.72
C GLU A 11 -6.90 -11.71 -0.42
N ASP A 12 -6.12 -12.04 -1.44
CA ASP A 12 -4.65 -11.93 -1.35
C ASP A 12 -4.27 -10.47 -1.16
N SER A 13 -3.42 -10.21 -0.18
CA SER A 13 -3.19 -8.85 0.30
C SER A 13 -1.73 -8.61 0.62
N ILE A 14 -1.33 -7.34 0.51
CA ILE A 14 -0.13 -6.83 1.17
C ILE A 14 -0.58 -6.23 2.50
N ILE A 15 0.05 -6.65 3.59
CA ILE A 15 -0.24 -6.15 4.92
C ILE A 15 1.02 -5.49 5.47
N ASP A 16 0.90 -4.25 5.87
CA ASP A 16 2.02 -3.46 6.41
C ASP A 16 1.69 -3.02 7.82
N PHE A 17 2.58 -3.33 8.75
CA PHE A 17 2.45 -2.95 10.17
C PHE A 17 3.33 -1.76 10.42
N LYS A 18 2.75 -0.67 10.95
CA LYS A 18 3.48 0.55 11.23
C LYS A 18 3.23 1.01 12.66
N GLN A 19 4.26 1.60 13.25
CA GLN A 19 4.12 2.31 14.52
C GLN A 19 4.20 3.81 14.26
N SER A 20 3.40 4.57 15.02
CA SER A 20 3.39 6.02 14.91
C SER A 20 3.17 6.63 16.29
N ASN A 21 3.77 7.80 16.53
CA ASN A 21 3.58 8.52 17.78
C ASN A 21 2.19 9.18 17.84
N ARG A 22 1.54 9.38 16.71
CA ARG A 22 0.23 10.01 16.59
C ARG A 22 -0.61 9.31 15.55
N PRO A 23 -1.95 9.28 15.72
CA PRO A 23 -2.83 8.84 14.65
C PRO A 23 -2.60 9.66 13.38
N LYS A 24 -2.72 9.02 12.23
CA LYS A 24 -2.51 9.65 10.94
C LYS A 24 -3.81 9.75 10.18
N ARG A 25 -3.97 10.84 9.41
CA ARG A 25 -5.08 10.98 8.48
C ARG A 25 -4.79 10.19 7.20
N ARG A 26 -5.85 9.87 6.47
CA ARG A 26 -5.75 9.11 5.24
C ARG A 26 -4.80 9.77 4.24
N GLU A 27 -4.90 11.07 4.06
CA GLU A 27 -4.07 11.79 3.10
C GLU A 27 -2.58 11.75 3.44
N TRP A 28 -2.23 11.56 4.72
CA TRP A 28 -0.84 11.50 5.15
C TRP A 28 -0.20 10.14 4.86
N ILE A 29 -1.00 9.14 4.55
CA ILE A 29 -0.49 7.82 4.21
C ILE A 29 -0.62 7.51 2.72
N GLU A 30 -0.92 8.54 1.91
CA GLU A 30 -1.03 8.40 0.46
C GLU A 30 0.20 7.71 -0.14
N ASP A 31 1.39 8.14 0.28
CA ASP A 31 2.63 7.55 -0.23
C ASP A 31 2.76 6.08 0.16
N TYR A 32 2.34 5.73 1.36
CA TYR A 32 2.35 4.33 1.79
C TYR A 32 1.41 3.48 0.96
N CYS A 33 0.23 4.00 0.66
CA CYS A 33 -0.73 3.30 -0.19
C CYS A 33 -0.18 3.09 -1.59
N MET A 34 0.50 4.10 -2.13
CA MET A 34 1.09 4.04 -3.46
C MET A 34 2.23 3.03 -3.51
N GLN A 35 3.11 3.05 -2.50
CA GLN A 35 4.21 2.08 -2.39
C GLN A 35 3.68 0.66 -2.27
N MET A 36 2.62 0.48 -1.50
CA MET A 36 2.00 -0.82 -1.31
C MET A 36 1.40 -1.36 -2.60
N ALA A 37 0.72 -0.50 -3.35
CA ALA A 37 0.17 -0.87 -4.65
C ALA A 37 1.27 -1.22 -5.65
N ALA A 38 2.38 -0.48 -5.62
CA ALA A 38 3.54 -0.76 -6.46
C ALA A 38 4.18 -2.10 -6.11
N TYR A 39 4.33 -2.37 -4.82
CA TYR A 39 4.87 -3.64 -4.36
C TYR A 39 4.00 -4.81 -4.82
N ALA A 40 2.69 -4.66 -4.70
CA ALA A 40 1.76 -5.70 -5.14
C ALA A 40 1.88 -5.97 -6.65
N MET A 41 2.01 -4.91 -7.46
CA MET A 41 2.22 -5.09 -8.91
C MET A 41 3.48 -5.89 -9.20
N ALA A 42 4.59 -5.51 -8.55
CA ALA A 42 5.86 -6.19 -8.75
C ALA A 42 5.78 -7.65 -8.30
N HIS A 43 5.19 -7.90 -7.13
CA HIS A 43 5.03 -9.23 -6.59
C HIS A 43 4.17 -10.09 -7.51
N ASN A 44 3.05 -9.56 -7.99
CA ASN A 44 2.18 -10.27 -8.91
C ASN A 44 2.90 -10.65 -10.19
N GLN A 45 3.75 -9.77 -10.70
CA GLN A 45 4.48 -10.03 -11.93
C GLN A 45 5.57 -11.07 -11.75
N VAL A 46 6.33 -10.99 -10.65
CA VAL A 46 7.48 -11.88 -10.41
C VAL A 46 7.01 -13.27 -9.98
N TYR A 47 6.03 -13.33 -9.10
CA TYR A 47 5.58 -14.59 -8.48
C TYR A 47 4.26 -15.09 -9.04
N ARG A 48 3.67 -14.37 -10.01
CA ARG A 48 2.38 -14.72 -10.63
C ARG A 48 1.26 -14.84 -9.59
N THR A 49 1.27 -13.96 -8.60
CA THR A 49 0.22 -13.87 -7.58
C THR A 49 -0.89 -12.94 -8.04
N GLU A 50 -1.97 -12.90 -7.28
CA GLU A 50 -3.14 -12.07 -7.58
C GLU A 50 -3.48 -11.19 -6.38
N ILE A 51 -2.51 -10.40 -5.93
CA ILE A 51 -2.72 -9.48 -4.82
C ILE A 51 -3.58 -8.32 -5.32
N THR A 52 -4.73 -8.12 -4.67
CA THR A 52 -5.74 -7.15 -5.09
C THR A 52 -6.06 -6.13 -4.01
N GLN A 53 -5.39 -6.20 -2.87
CA GLN A 53 -5.73 -5.34 -1.74
C GLN A 53 -4.49 -5.04 -0.91
N GLY A 54 -4.49 -3.86 -0.28
CA GLY A 54 -3.50 -3.46 0.69
C GLY A 54 -4.13 -3.10 2.02
N VAL A 55 -3.47 -3.46 3.11
CA VAL A 55 -3.93 -3.15 4.46
C VAL A 55 -2.77 -2.57 5.25
N ILE A 56 -2.95 -1.38 5.82
CA ILE A 56 -1.99 -0.77 6.73
C ILE A 56 -2.58 -0.83 8.12
N LEU A 57 -1.86 -1.49 9.03
CA LEU A 57 -2.22 -1.59 10.43
C LEU A 57 -1.25 -0.72 11.22
N MET A 58 -1.78 0.32 11.85
CA MET A 58 -0.97 1.32 12.53
C MET A 58 -1.34 1.37 14.01
N CYS A 59 -0.34 1.38 14.87
CA CYS A 59 -0.54 1.41 16.31
C CYS A 59 0.28 2.55 16.92
N THR A 60 -0.32 3.26 17.88
CA THR A 60 0.38 4.29 18.65
C THR A 60 0.77 3.74 20.03
N PRO A 61 1.72 4.38 20.75
CA PRO A 61 2.15 3.90 22.05
C PRO A 61 1.06 3.85 23.11
N ASP A 62 -0.02 4.64 22.96
CA ASP A 62 -1.15 4.65 23.89
C ASP A 62 -2.25 3.67 23.46
N ASN A 63 -1.91 2.69 22.65
CA ASN A 63 -2.81 1.63 22.18
C ASN A 63 -3.93 2.13 21.28
N TYR A 64 -3.79 3.28 20.68
CA TYR A 64 -4.70 3.70 19.61
C TYR A 64 -4.37 2.92 18.35
N PHE A 65 -5.39 2.33 17.74
CA PHE A 65 -5.22 1.45 16.59
C PHE A 65 -5.97 2.02 15.39
N GLN A 66 -5.28 2.10 14.24
CA GLN A 66 -5.88 2.51 12.99
C GLN A 66 -5.66 1.46 11.93
N LYS A 67 -6.67 1.26 11.10
CA LYS A 67 -6.59 0.37 9.95
C LYS A 67 -6.96 1.15 8.69
N PHE A 68 -6.10 1.07 7.67
CA PHE A 68 -6.37 1.63 6.36
C PHE A 68 -6.38 0.50 5.36
N GLN A 69 -7.50 0.32 4.69
CA GLN A 69 -7.69 -0.77 3.73
C GLN A 69 -7.98 -0.18 2.36
N ILE A 70 -7.20 -0.59 1.35
CA ILE A 70 -7.41 -0.17 -0.03
C ILE A 70 -7.63 -1.40 -0.89
N LYS A 71 -8.73 -1.41 -1.64
CA LYS A 71 -9.09 -2.54 -2.51
C LYS A 71 -9.91 -2.05 -3.69
N GLY A 72 -10.12 -2.93 -4.66
CA GLY A 72 -10.95 -2.66 -5.83
C GLY A 72 -10.40 -1.50 -6.64
N LYS A 73 -11.30 -0.58 -7.01
CA LYS A 73 -10.93 0.60 -7.81
C LYS A 73 -9.86 1.44 -7.16
N GLN A 74 -9.92 1.60 -5.85
CA GLN A 74 -8.97 2.44 -5.12
C GLN A 74 -7.56 1.85 -5.21
N PHE A 75 -7.43 0.55 -5.09
CA PHE A 75 -6.14 -0.14 -5.22
C PHE A 75 -5.57 0.08 -6.62
N ILE A 76 -6.40 -0.07 -7.63
CA ILE A 76 -6.00 0.14 -9.03
C ILE A 76 -5.61 1.60 -9.27
N GLU A 77 -6.32 2.55 -8.67
CA GLU A 77 -5.99 3.97 -8.77
C GLU A 77 -4.60 4.28 -8.20
N TYR A 78 -4.25 3.67 -7.08
CA TYR A 78 -2.91 3.85 -6.51
C TYR A 78 -1.83 3.24 -7.40
N GLN A 79 -2.12 2.12 -8.05
CA GLN A 79 -1.20 1.55 -9.04
C GLN A 79 -0.97 2.52 -10.20
N HIS A 80 -2.04 3.13 -10.71
CA HIS A 80 -1.94 4.12 -11.78
C HIS A 80 -1.19 5.37 -11.34
N LYS A 81 -1.43 5.84 -10.13
CA LYS A 81 -0.70 6.99 -9.57
C LYS A 81 0.80 6.72 -9.47
N PHE A 82 1.17 5.52 -9.06
CA PHE A 82 2.57 5.13 -9.00
C PHE A 82 3.20 5.14 -10.39
N LEU A 83 2.53 4.54 -11.37
CA LEU A 83 3.03 4.50 -12.74
C LEU A 83 3.17 5.90 -13.33
N ALA A 84 2.23 6.80 -13.02
CA ALA A 84 2.33 8.19 -13.46
C ALA A 84 3.54 8.89 -12.86
N LYS A 85 3.86 8.64 -11.59
CA LYS A 85 5.05 9.21 -10.96
C LYS A 85 6.34 8.68 -11.58
N VAL A 86 6.38 7.40 -11.90
CA VAL A 86 7.53 6.80 -12.59
C VAL A 86 7.72 7.47 -13.96
N ASP A 87 6.64 7.65 -14.68
CA ASP A 87 6.67 8.29 -16.01
C ASP A 87 7.17 9.73 -15.91
N GLN A 88 6.69 10.50 -14.92
CA GLN A 88 7.18 11.85 -14.67
C GLN A 88 8.69 11.87 -14.38
N TYR A 89 9.13 10.94 -13.55
CA TYR A 89 10.55 10.85 -13.21
C TYR A 89 11.40 10.62 -14.45
N TYR A 90 11.03 9.67 -15.30
CA TYR A 90 11.76 9.40 -16.53
C TYR A 90 11.74 10.58 -17.48
N ASN A 91 10.65 11.30 -17.56
CA ASN A 91 10.58 12.50 -18.39
C ASN A 91 11.46 13.64 -17.88
N MET A 92 11.67 13.72 -16.56
CA MET A 92 12.53 14.72 -15.97
C MET A 92 14.00 14.45 -16.18
N VAL A 93 14.41 13.18 -16.22
CA VAL A 93 15.82 12.80 -16.32
C VAL A 93 16.26 12.42 -17.73
N ALA A 94 15.32 12.32 -18.62
CA ALA A 94 15.62 12.05 -20.05
C ALA A 94 16.03 13.35 -20.77
#